data_ae38aa24a6bf484e89cf6ec9ed87c6aa
#
_entry.id   ae38aa24a6bf484e89cf6ec9ed87c6aa
#
_cell.length_a   1.000
_cell.length_b   1.000
_cell.length_c   1.000
_cell.angle_alpha   90.00
_cell.angle_beta   90.00
_cell.angle_gamma   90.00
#
_symmetry.space_group_name_H-M   'P 1'
#
loop_
_entity.id
_entity.type
_entity.pdbx_description
1 polymer ?
#
loop_
_entity_poly.entity_id
_entity_poly.type
_entity_poly.pdbx_seq_one_letter_code
_entity_poly.pdbx_strand_id
1 'polypeptide(L)'
;ERVNMLKEKKGVFLGRHAINPLNNERVPIYAGNFVVSTYGTGAVMAVPGHDQRDFDFATEYDLEIRRVLEEKRDGDINEPMNRAFEGYGPMVNSPVDGFDGLSGDQAKNAVISALEEKQAGHGKVEYRLKDWLLSRQRFWGTPIPMIHCKSCGIVPVPREDLPVELPLEVVFTEDQSGNPLESHHSFVQTICPKCGSEARRETDTMDTFYDSSWYFMRFCDANNDEYPFNRSAVDYWMDGGVDLYIGGIEHAVMHLLYARFFTKFTRDAGMNKVGEPFGRLVCQGCLLYTSPSPRDCKTS
;
A
#
# COMPACT_ATOMS: atom_id res chain seq x y z
N GLU A 1 15.53 12.64 16.54
CA GLU A 1 14.26 12.98 17.26
C GLU A 1 13.12 12.01 16.90
N ARG A 2 12.80 11.76 15.60
CA ARG A 2 11.70 10.85 15.21
C ARG A 2 11.83 9.41 15.75
N VAL A 3 13.04 8.88 15.87
CA VAL A 3 13.28 7.51 16.37
C VAL A 3 13.06 7.41 17.89
N ASN A 4 13.29 8.50 18.63
CA ASN A 4 13.03 8.54 20.09
C ASN A 4 11.55 8.78 20.42
N MET A 5 10.79 9.47 19.57
CA MET A 5 9.35 9.67 19.76
C MET A 5 8.55 8.35 19.68
N LEU A 6 9.09 7.32 19.02
CA LEU A 6 8.45 6.00 18.93
C LEU A 6 8.67 5.13 20.18
N LYS A 7 9.59 5.49 21.08
CA LYS A 7 9.87 4.71 22.29
C LYS A 7 8.92 5.02 23.44
N GLU A 8 8.50 6.27 23.60
CA GLU A 8 7.53 6.67 24.64
C GLU A 8 6.13 6.80 24.04
N LYS A 9 5.19 6.04 24.57
CA LYS A 9 3.77 6.09 24.16
C LYS A 9 3.09 7.24 24.91
N LYS A 10 3.00 8.42 24.27
CA LYS A 10 2.36 9.60 24.88
C LYS A 10 1.00 9.87 24.27
N GLY A 11 0.06 10.26 25.08
CA GLY A 11 -1.27 10.67 24.67
C GLY A 11 -1.90 11.72 25.55
N VAL A 12 -2.94 12.33 25.04
CA VAL A 12 -3.72 13.33 25.77
C VAL A 12 -5.19 12.91 25.74
N PHE A 13 -5.80 12.81 26.92
CA PHE A 13 -7.24 12.57 27.02
C PHE A 13 -8.02 13.75 26.44
N LEU A 14 -8.95 13.47 25.52
CA LEU A 14 -9.72 14.51 24.83
C LEU A 14 -10.95 14.98 25.61
N GLY A 15 -11.13 14.53 26.85
CA GLY A 15 -12.32 14.85 27.67
C GLY A 15 -13.62 14.27 27.12
N ARG A 16 -13.53 13.30 26.21
CA ARG A 16 -14.68 12.66 25.54
C ARG A 16 -14.58 11.14 25.62
N HIS A 17 -15.74 10.50 25.49
CA HIS A 17 -15.86 9.04 25.43
C HIS A 17 -16.64 8.64 24.19
N ALA A 18 -16.25 7.55 23.58
CA ALA A 18 -17.08 6.82 22.61
C ALA A 18 -17.95 5.80 23.35
N ILE A 19 -19.05 5.40 22.73
CA ILE A 19 -19.89 4.29 23.21
C ILE A 19 -19.58 3.08 22.35
N ASN A 20 -19.16 1.99 22.96
CA ASN A 20 -18.98 0.73 22.25
C ASN A 20 -20.38 0.19 21.85
N PRO A 21 -20.66 0.04 20.55
CA PRO A 21 -22.01 -0.32 20.09
C PRO A 21 -22.41 -1.76 20.44
N LEU A 22 -21.48 -2.61 20.81
CA LEU A 22 -21.77 -4.00 21.15
C LEU A 22 -22.27 -4.16 22.57
N ASN A 23 -21.67 -3.45 23.54
CA ASN A 23 -21.97 -3.60 24.97
C ASN A 23 -22.40 -2.32 25.67
N ASN A 24 -22.49 -1.19 24.95
CA ASN A 24 -22.82 0.15 25.44
C ASN A 24 -21.85 0.71 26.49
N GLU A 25 -20.67 0.15 26.67
CA GLU A 25 -19.63 0.70 27.55
C GLU A 25 -19.07 2.01 27.01
N ARG A 26 -18.70 2.88 27.93
CA ARG A 26 -18.01 4.15 27.61
C ARG A 26 -16.51 3.92 27.55
N VAL A 27 -15.90 4.15 26.40
CA VAL A 27 -14.44 4.05 26.21
C VAL A 27 -13.83 5.44 26.05
N PRO A 28 -12.76 5.79 26.77
CA PRO A 28 -12.16 7.11 26.71
C PRO A 28 -11.45 7.33 25.38
N ILE A 29 -11.47 8.58 24.88
CA ILE A 29 -10.82 8.97 23.63
C ILE A 29 -9.53 9.73 23.93
N TYR A 30 -8.40 9.24 23.40
CA TYR A 30 -7.09 9.85 23.51
C TYR A 30 -6.53 10.22 22.13
N ALA A 31 -5.77 11.32 22.07
CA ALA A 31 -4.87 11.58 20.96
C ALA A 31 -3.50 10.99 21.31
N GLY A 32 -3.04 9.98 20.60
CA GLY A 32 -1.76 9.28 20.84
C GLY A 32 -0.73 9.53 19.74
N ASN A 33 0.54 9.70 20.13
CA ASN A 33 1.64 9.93 19.19
C ASN A 33 2.03 8.72 18.35
N PHE A 34 1.50 7.54 18.66
CA PHE A 34 1.76 6.28 17.95
C PHE A 34 0.59 5.84 17.06
N VAL A 35 -0.52 6.59 17.06
CA VAL A 35 -1.66 6.35 16.17
C VAL A 35 -1.38 6.97 14.80
N VAL A 36 -1.46 6.15 13.75
CA VAL A 36 -1.18 6.57 12.38
C VAL A 36 -2.45 7.15 11.75
N SER A 37 -2.45 8.45 11.46
CA SER A 37 -3.61 9.17 10.91
C SER A 37 -4.02 8.73 9.50
N THR A 38 -3.11 8.06 8.77
CA THR A 38 -3.36 7.55 7.41
C THR A 38 -3.90 6.13 7.38
N TYR A 39 -4.14 5.51 8.54
CA TYR A 39 -4.72 4.17 8.63
C TYR A 39 -6.22 4.26 8.90
N GLY A 40 -7.03 3.68 8.03
CA GLY A 40 -8.47 3.71 8.11
C GLY A 40 -9.04 5.14 8.15
N THR A 41 -9.76 5.48 9.21
CA THR A 41 -10.31 6.82 9.45
C THR A 41 -9.36 7.73 10.25
N GLY A 42 -8.18 7.23 10.64
CA GLY A 42 -7.28 7.88 11.58
C GLY A 42 -7.69 7.72 13.04
N ALA A 43 -8.80 7.04 13.31
CA ALA A 43 -9.22 6.64 14.65
C ALA A 43 -9.18 5.11 14.78
N VAL A 44 -8.56 4.60 15.82
CA VAL A 44 -8.36 3.17 16.07
C VAL A 44 -8.89 2.81 17.45
N MET A 45 -9.60 1.70 17.57
CA MET A 45 -9.93 1.14 18.89
C MET A 45 -8.71 0.39 19.43
N ALA A 46 -8.20 0.85 20.57
CA ALA A 46 -7.11 0.19 21.26
C ALA A 46 -7.55 -1.16 21.84
N VAL A 47 -6.62 -2.11 21.89
CA VAL A 47 -6.83 -3.45 22.43
C VAL A 47 -5.73 -3.83 23.44
N PRO A 48 -5.68 -3.19 24.61
CA PRO A 48 -4.58 -3.30 25.57
C PRO A 48 -4.25 -4.74 25.99
N GLY A 49 -5.21 -5.61 26.07
CA GLY A 49 -4.97 -7.02 26.39
C GLY A 49 -4.21 -7.79 25.28
N HIS A 50 -4.17 -7.29 24.02
CA HIS A 50 -3.76 -8.06 22.84
C HIS A 50 -2.86 -7.32 21.84
N ASP A 51 -2.46 -6.09 22.11
CA ASP A 51 -1.40 -5.35 21.44
C ASP A 51 -0.46 -4.75 22.48
N GLN A 52 0.85 -5.03 22.38
CA GLN A 52 1.80 -4.59 23.38
C GLN A 52 1.94 -3.07 23.46
N ARG A 53 1.76 -2.35 22.35
CA ARG A 53 1.82 -0.88 22.35
C ARG A 53 0.64 -0.26 23.09
N ASP A 54 -0.53 -0.86 22.93
CA ASP A 54 -1.75 -0.44 23.62
C ASP A 54 -1.68 -0.83 25.10
N PHE A 55 -1.05 -1.98 25.44
CA PHE A 55 -0.80 -2.42 26.81
C PHE A 55 0.11 -1.43 27.55
N ASP A 56 1.23 -1.06 26.93
CA ASP A 56 2.17 -0.10 27.51
C ASP A 56 1.50 1.25 27.77
N PHE A 57 0.69 1.71 26.79
CA PHE A 57 -0.09 2.93 26.91
C PHE A 57 -1.13 2.85 28.02
N ALA A 58 -1.91 1.78 28.08
CA ALA A 58 -2.93 1.60 29.11
C ALA A 58 -2.34 1.52 30.52
N THR A 59 -1.17 0.90 30.65
CA THR A 59 -0.43 0.83 31.92
C THR A 59 0.07 2.22 32.35
N GLU A 60 0.62 3.01 31.43
CA GLU A 60 1.12 4.37 31.73
C GLU A 60 0.00 5.33 32.14
N TYR A 61 -1.20 5.16 31.58
CA TYR A 61 -2.35 6.04 31.84
C TYR A 61 -3.39 5.45 32.81
N ASP A 62 -3.04 4.36 33.49
CA ASP A 62 -3.89 3.67 34.47
C ASP A 62 -5.29 3.34 33.90
N LEU A 63 -5.32 2.82 32.65
CA LEU A 63 -6.53 2.40 31.97
C LEU A 63 -6.81 0.91 32.20
N GLU A 64 -8.07 0.54 32.20
CA GLU A 64 -8.48 -0.86 32.34
C GLU A 64 -7.91 -1.72 31.20
N ILE A 65 -7.28 -2.85 31.57
CA ILE A 65 -6.78 -3.86 30.65
C ILE A 65 -7.61 -5.12 30.83
N ARG A 66 -8.39 -5.48 29.81
CA ARG A 66 -9.26 -6.66 29.83
C ARG A 66 -8.70 -7.75 28.93
N ARG A 67 -8.51 -8.94 29.46
CA ARG A 67 -8.16 -10.12 28.68
C ARG A 67 -9.42 -10.63 28.00
N VAL A 68 -9.43 -10.65 26.66
CA VAL A 68 -10.57 -11.12 25.84
C VAL A 68 -10.20 -12.25 24.87
N LEU A 69 -8.93 -12.62 24.80
CA LEU A 69 -8.44 -13.84 24.14
C LEU A 69 -7.54 -14.60 25.09
N GLU A 70 -7.54 -15.93 25.00
CA GLU A 70 -6.68 -16.76 25.80
C GLU A 70 -6.06 -17.90 25.00
N GLU A 71 -4.80 -18.18 25.28
CA GLU A 71 -4.17 -19.42 24.87
C GLU A 71 -4.78 -20.56 25.72
N LYS A 72 -5.07 -21.74 25.14
CA LYS A 72 -5.49 -22.92 25.89
C LYS A 72 -4.43 -23.27 26.93
N ARG A 73 -4.56 -22.75 28.14
CA ARG A 73 -3.70 -23.03 29.28
C ARG A 73 -4.56 -23.24 30.53
N ASP A 74 -4.09 -24.13 31.43
CA ASP A 74 -4.66 -24.37 32.74
C ASP A 74 -4.29 -23.24 33.72
N GLY A 75 -4.57 -21.96 33.36
CA GLY A 75 -4.30 -20.79 34.21
C GLY A 75 -5.57 -20.06 34.63
N ASP A 76 -5.52 -19.30 35.70
CA ASP A 76 -6.63 -18.47 36.15
C ASP A 76 -6.78 -17.27 35.16
N ILE A 77 -7.92 -17.24 34.50
CA ILE A 77 -8.31 -16.21 33.55
C ILE A 77 -8.33 -14.79 34.14
N ASN A 78 -8.41 -14.71 35.49
CA ASN A 78 -8.49 -13.45 36.22
C ASN A 78 -7.12 -12.96 36.73
N GLU A 79 -6.03 -13.70 36.48
CA GLU A 79 -4.71 -13.19 36.83
C GLU A 79 -4.37 -11.90 36.12
N PRO A 80 -3.82 -10.90 36.83
CA PRO A 80 -3.39 -9.65 36.19
C PRO A 80 -2.38 -9.91 35.08
N MET A 81 -2.58 -9.25 33.93
CA MET A 81 -1.66 -9.34 32.82
C MET A 81 -0.41 -8.48 33.07
N ASN A 82 0.77 -9.04 32.88
CA ASN A 82 2.05 -8.31 32.96
C ASN A 82 2.58 -7.92 31.57
N ARG A 83 1.93 -8.38 30.51
CA ARG A 83 2.16 -8.05 29.10
C ARG A 83 0.93 -8.42 28.27
N ALA A 84 0.82 -7.85 27.06
CA ALA A 84 -0.21 -8.23 26.12
C ALA A 84 -0.05 -9.71 25.68
N PHE A 85 -1.17 -10.37 25.42
CA PHE A 85 -1.20 -11.67 24.75
C PHE A 85 -1.46 -11.43 23.24
N GLU A 86 -0.41 -11.45 22.44
CA GLU A 86 -0.46 -11.22 20.99
C GLU A 86 -0.74 -12.50 20.18
N GLY A 87 -1.12 -13.58 20.83
CA GLY A 87 -1.43 -14.86 20.21
C GLY A 87 -2.87 -14.99 19.69
N TYR A 88 -3.16 -16.16 19.16
CA TYR A 88 -4.51 -16.55 18.75
C TYR A 88 -5.11 -17.50 19.78
N GLY A 89 -6.38 -17.32 20.09
CA GLY A 89 -7.08 -18.17 21.05
C GLY A 89 -8.59 -17.93 21.02
N PRO A 90 -9.35 -18.70 21.80
CA PRO A 90 -10.77 -18.46 21.97
C PRO A 90 -11.02 -17.13 22.70
N MET A 91 -12.14 -16.52 22.40
CA MET A 91 -12.63 -15.36 23.14
C MET A 91 -13.03 -15.75 24.55
N VAL A 92 -12.72 -14.91 25.52
CA VAL A 92 -13.02 -15.07 26.95
C VAL A 92 -13.41 -13.71 27.53
N ASN A 93 -14.14 -13.72 28.64
CA ASN A 93 -14.57 -12.49 29.32
C ASN A 93 -15.28 -11.48 28.42
N SER A 94 -15.89 -11.93 27.34
CA SER A 94 -16.65 -11.02 26.48
C SER A 94 -17.88 -10.51 27.23
N PRO A 95 -18.12 -9.19 27.25
CA PRO A 95 -19.35 -8.63 27.79
C PRO A 95 -20.57 -8.84 26.88
N VAL A 96 -20.39 -9.52 25.74
CA VAL A 96 -21.44 -9.83 24.77
C VAL A 96 -21.72 -11.32 24.78
N ASP A 97 -22.96 -11.68 25.01
CA ASP A 97 -23.40 -13.07 25.05
C ASP A 97 -23.13 -13.80 23.73
N GLY A 98 -22.64 -15.03 23.82
CA GLY A 98 -22.40 -15.89 22.66
C GLY A 98 -21.06 -15.67 21.94
N PHE A 99 -20.22 -14.78 22.41
CA PHE A 99 -18.90 -14.56 21.81
C PHE A 99 -17.81 -15.41 22.48
N ASP A 100 -17.94 -15.71 23.76
CA ASP A 100 -16.97 -16.55 24.47
C ASP A 100 -16.87 -17.95 23.86
N GLY A 101 -15.66 -18.43 23.72
CA GLY A 101 -15.34 -19.70 23.09
C GLY A 101 -15.14 -19.64 21.57
N LEU A 102 -15.58 -18.58 20.90
CA LEU A 102 -15.33 -18.39 19.48
C LEU A 102 -13.84 -18.05 19.25
N SER A 103 -13.29 -18.47 18.13
CA SER A 103 -11.88 -18.20 17.79
C SER A 103 -11.68 -17.91 16.30
N GLY A 104 -10.58 -17.24 15.99
CA GLY A 104 -10.16 -16.97 14.61
C GLY A 104 -11.23 -16.27 13.76
N ASP A 105 -11.48 -16.78 12.56
CA ASP A 105 -12.44 -16.18 11.63
C ASP A 105 -13.89 -16.31 12.11
N GLN A 106 -14.22 -17.30 12.94
CA GLN A 106 -15.57 -17.41 13.52
C GLN A 106 -15.87 -16.25 14.46
N ALA A 107 -14.92 -15.92 15.35
CA ALA A 107 -15.04 -14.79 16.27
C ALA A 107 -15.15 -13.47 15.50
N LYS A 108 -14.28 -13.26 14.53
CA LYS A 108 -14.25 -12.06 13.70
C LYS A 108 -15.56 -11.86 12.93
N ASN A 109 -16.07 -12.92 12.30
CA ASN A 109 -17.32 -12.85 11.54
C ASN A 109 -18.52 -12.61 12.46
N ALA A 110 -18.57 -13.22 13.65
CA ALA A 110 -19.63 -12.99 14.63
C ALA A 110 -19.68 -11.51 15.08
N VAL A 111 -18.52 -10.92 15.38
CA VAL A 111 -18.42 -9.50 15.77
C VAL A 111 -18.85 -8.58 14.61
N ILE A 112 -18.41 -8.85 13.37
CA ILE A 112 -18.80 -8.07 12.20
C ILE A 112 -20.32 -8.16 12.00
N SER A 113 -20.89 -9.36 12.00
CA SER A 113 -22.34 -9.55 11.83
C SER A 113 -23.14 -8.82 12.89
N ALA A 114 -22.72 -8.88 14.16
CA ALA A 114 -23.40 -8.17 15.25
C ALA A 114 -23.34 -6.63 15.09
N LEU A 115 -22.26 -6.09 14.53
CA LEU A 115 -22.15 -4.67 14.22
C LEU A 115 -23.01 -4.26 13.02
N GLU A 116 -23.11 -5.12 12.00
CA GLU A 116 -23.95 -4.91 10.82
C GLU A 116 -25.46 -4.96 11.18
N GLU A 117 -25.87 -5.92 11.99
CA GLU A 117 -27.23 -6.02 12.51
C GLU A 117 -27.67 -4.77 13.30
N LYS A 118 -26.74 -4.21 14.08
CA LYS A 118 -26.96 -2.96 14.82
C LYS A 118 -26.82 -1.70 13.95
N GLN A 119 -26.48 -1.83 12.67
CA GLN A 119 -26.17 -0.71 11.76
C GLN A 119 -25.09 0.23 12.33
N ALA A 120 -24.17 -0.31 13.13
CA ALA A 120 -23.11 0.41 13.81
C ALA A 120 -21.74 0.28 13.12
N GLY A 121 -21.63 -0.58 12.10
CA GLY A 121 -20.43 -0.81 11.33
C GLY A 121 -20.64 -1.82 10.22
N HIS A 122 -19.62 -2.09 9.46
CA HIS A 122 -19.59 -3.13 8.43
C HIS A 122 -18.18 -3.68 8.25
N GLY A 123 -18.09 -4.90 7.72
CA GLY A 123 -16.81 -5.51 7.37
C GLY A 123 -16.09 -4.72 6.28
N LYS A 124 -14.81 -4.43 6.46
CA LYS A 124 -13.95 -3.77 5.47
C LYS A 124 -12.62 -4.51 5.35
N VAL A 125 -12.20 -4.73 4.11
CA VAL A 125 -10.86 -5.28 3.83
C VAL A 125 -9.88 -4.14 3.67
N GLU A 126 -8.87 -4.09 4.55
CA GLU A 126 -7.76 -3.15 4.44
C GLU A 126 -6.49 -3.91 4.02
N TYR A 127 -5.89 -3.45 2.93
CA TYR A 127 -4.64 -4.03 2.45
C TYR A 127 -3.45 -3.39 3.16
N ARG A 128 -2.48 -4.20 3.59
CA ARG A 128 -1.24 -3.71 4.20
C ARG A 128 -0.28 -3.04 3.21
N LEU A 129 -0.52 -3.26 1.92
CA LEU A 129 0.23 -2.60 0.85
C LEU A 129 -0.27 -1.16 0.71
N LYS A 130 0.64 -0.18 0.78
CA LYS A 130 0.31 1.22 0.48
C LYS A 130 0.05 1.37 -1.01
N ASP A 131 -0.84 2.31 -1.33
CA ASP A 131 -1.08 2.70 -2.72
C ASP A 131 0.21 3.15 -3.39
N TRP A 132 0.35 2.79 -4.64
CA TRP A 132 1.49 3.21 -5.43
C TRP A 132 1.27 4.64 -5.91
N LEU A 133 2.26 5.48 -5.65
CA LEU A 133 2.30 6.80 -6.22
C LEU A 133 2.80 6.68 -7.65
N LEU A 134 1.86 6.62 -8.60
CA LEU A 134 2.16 6.45 -10.02
C LEU A 134 2.78 7.70 -10.63
N SER A 135 2.35 8.90 -10.23
CA SER A 135 2.73 10.15 -10.84
C SER A 135 4.02 10.74 -10.25
N ARG A 136 4.83 11.38 -11.10
CA ARG A 136 6.05 12.09 -10.77
C ARG A 136 6.11 13.44 -11.47
N GLN A 137 6.51 14.48 -10.75
CA GLN A 137 6.69 15.85 -11.21
C GLN A 137 8.06 16.03 -11.86
N ARG A 138 8.26 15.44 -13.03
CA ARG A 138 9.53 15.50 -13.78
C ARG A 138 9.24 15.43 -15.28
N PHE A 139 10.18 15.94 -16.09
CA PHE A 139 9.96 16.00 -17.53
C PHE A 139 10.29 14.70 -18.27
N TRP A 140 10.88 13.71 -17.64
CA TRP A 140 11.16 12.41 -18.24
C TRP A 140 10.24 11.32 -17.64
N GLY A 141 10.11 10.21 -18.34
CA GLY A 141 9.23 9.09 -18.01
C GLY A 141 8.04 9.03 -18.95
N THR A 142 7.22 7.99 -18.82
CA THR A 142 6.04 7.81 -19.66
C THR A 142 4.99 8.86 -19.31
N PRO A 143 4.55 9.71 -20.25
CA PRO A 143 3.47 10.68 -20.01
C PRO A 143 2.17 10.00 -19.61
N ILE A 144 1.44 10.60 -18.68
CA ILE A 144 0.11 10.14 -18.29
C ILE A 144 -0.90 10.68 -19.32
N PRO A 145 -1.60 9.82 -20.10
CA PRO A 145 -2.43 10.25 -21.22
C PRO A 145 -3.81 10.77 -20.78
N MET A 146 -3.80 11.83 -19.95
CA MET A 146 -5.02 12.46 -19.41
C MET A 146 -5.07 13.94 -19.73
N ILE A 147 -6.29 14.46 -19.83
CA ILE A 147 -6.60 15.86 -20.10
C ILE A 147 -7.54 16.37 -19.01
N HIS A 148 -7.20 17.51 -18.41
CA HIS A 148 -8.01 18.19 -17.41
C HIS A 148 -8.90 19.25 -18.05
N CYS A 149 -10.19 18.99 -18.11
CA CYS A 149 -11.20 19.90 -18.65
C CYS A 149 -12.05 20.48 -17.52
N LYS A 150 -12.28 21.79 -17.55
CA LYS A 150 -13.09 22.47 -16.51
C LYS A 150 -14.55 21.97 -16.48
N SER A 151 -15.09 21.59 -17.64
CA SER A 151 -16.49 21.15 -17.76
C SER A 151 -16.66 19.64 -17.66
N CYS A 152 -15.69 18.86 -18.16
CA CYS A 152 -15.80 17.39 -18.26
C CYS A 152 -15.01 16.64 -17.20
N GLY A 153 -14.21 17.34 -16.37
CA GLY A 153 -13.29 16.72 -15.43
C GLY A 153 -12.07 16.11 -16.14
N ILE A 154 -11.57 14.99 -15.65
CA ILE A 154 -10.44 14.26 -16.23
C ILE A 154 -10.95 13.40 -17.39
N VAL A 155 -10.35 13.58 -18.57
CA VAL A 155 -10.73 12.89 -19.82
C VAL A 155 -9.48 12.21 -20.38
N PRO A 156 -9.54 10.94 -20.82
CA PRO A 156 -8.39 10.30 -21.46
C PRO A 156 -8.10 10.92 -22.83
N VAL A 157 -6.83 10.92 -23.21
CA VAL A 157 -6.40 11.21 -24.58
C VAL A 157 -6.99 10.15 -25.51
N PRO A 158 -7.59 10.54 -26.65
CA PRO A 158 -8.09 9.60 -27.65
C PRO A 158 -7.00 8.65 -28.13
N ARG A 159 -7.39 7.43 -28.49
CA ARG A 159 -6.42 6.40 -28.90
C ARG A 159 -5.65 6.78 -30.17
N GLU A 160 -6.30 7.48 -31.05
CA GLU A 160 -5.74 8.01 -32.30
C GLU A 160 -4.68 9.09 -32.10
N ASP A 161 -4.70 9.76 -30.94
CA ASP A 161 -3.75 10.80 -30.55
C ASP A 161 -2.59 10.26 -29.67
N LEU A 162 -2.49 8.95 -29.49
CA LEU A 162 -1.39 8.30 -28.78
C LEU A 162 -0.26 7.94 -29.76
N PRO A 163 1.00 7.97 -29.30
CA PRO A 163 1.47 8.29 -27.95
C PRO A 163 1.48 9.78 -27.65
N VAL A 164 1.35 10.15 -26.36
CA VAL A 164 1.66 11.50 -25.90
C VAL A 164 3.18 11.66 -25.87
N GLU A 165 3.71 12.51 -26.72
CA GLU A 165 5.16 12.76 -26.80
C GLU A 165 5.59 13.88 -25.88
N LEU A 166 6.73 13.69 -25.18
CA LEU A 166 7.35 14.72 -24.38
C LEU A 166 8.04 15.77 -25.27
N PRO A 167 8.05 17.06 -24.88
CA PRO A 167 8.78 18.07 -25.62
C PRO A 167 10.28 17.82 -25.53
N LEU A 168 10.98 18.00 -26.63
CA LEU A 168 12.45 17.84 -26.70
C LEU A 168 13.19 19.03 -26.09
N GLU A 169 12.56 20.22 -26.09
CA GLU A 169 13.14 21.45 -25.58
C GLU A 169 12.49 21.83 -24.26
N VAL A 170 13.12 21.47 -23.16
CA VAL A 170 12.72 21.87 -21.80
C VAL A 170 13.78 22.78 -21.22
N VAL A 171 13.38 23.98 -20.84
CA VAL A 171 14.27 24.97 -20.20
C VAL A 171 14.22 24.76 -18.68
N PHE A 172 15.36 24.45 -18.09
CA PHE A 172 15.53 24.40 -16.63
C PHE A 172 16.04 25.76 -16.17
N THR A 173 15.26 26.46 -15.35
CA THR A 173 15.70 27.70 -14.69
C THR A 173 15.96 27.42 -13.22
N GLU A 174 16.97 28.08 -12.63
CA GLU A 174 17.37 27.87 -11.23
C GLU A 174 16.24 28.20 -10.24
N ASP A 175 15.30 29.04 -10.62
CA ASP A 175 14.15 29.45 -9.81
C ASP A 175 12.92 28.55 -9.95
N GLN A 176 12.95 27.51 -10.79
CA GLN A 176 11.83 26.58 -10.96
C GLN A 176 11.79 25.51 -9.87
N SER A 177 11.18 25.85 -8.76
CA SER A 177 10.71 24.85 -7.76
C SER A 177 9.39 24.24 -8.22
N GLY A 178 9.40 23.33 -9.19
CA GLY A 178 8.15 22.72 -9.67
C GLY A 178 8.37 21.73 -10.81
N ASN A 179 7.26 21.25 -11.39
CA ASN A 179 7.29 20.36 -12.52
C ASN A 179 7.69 21.14 -13.80
N PRO A 180 8.82 20.81 -14.45
CA PRO A 180 9.27 21.55 -15.65
C PRO A 180 8.28 21.51 -16.79
N LEU A 181 7.44 20.47 -16.91
CA LEU A 181 6.41 20.38 -17.95
C LEU A 181 5.25 21.37 -17.75
N GLU A 182 4.96 21.78 -16.51
CA GLU A 182 3.89 22.77 -16.25
C GLU A 182 4.14 24.13 -16.90
N SER A 183 5.40 24.51 -17.04
CA SER A 183 5.79 25.77 -17.69
C SER A 183 5.85 25.68 -19.21
N HIS A 184 5.74 24.49 -19.78
CA HIS A 184 5.83 24.28 -21.22
C HIS A 184 4.47 24.48 -21.90
N HIS A 185 4.15 25.72 -22.24
CA HIS A 185 2.81 26.11 -22.72
C HIS A 185 2.29 25.27 -23.88
N SER A 186 3.10 24.97 -24.89
CA SER A 186 2.67 24.20 -26.08
C SER A 186 2.40 22.73 -25.74
N PHE A 187 3.00 22.18 -24.68
CA PHE A 187 2.70 20.84 -24.19
C PHE A 187 1.42 20.83 -23.34
N VAL A 188 1.26 21.83 -22.46
CA VAL A 188 0.16 21.89 -21.49
C VAL A 188 -1.18 22.21 -22.16
N GLN A 189 -1.19 23.17 -23.11
CA GLN A 189 -2.44 23.61 -23.71
C GLN A 189 -2.95 22.58 -24.72
N THR A 190 -4.21 22.22 -24.60
CA THR A 190 -4.88 21.25 -25.50
C THR A 190 -6.38 21.52 -25.57
N ILE A 191 -7.07 20.80 -26.41
CA ILE A 191 -8.54 20.83 -26.53
C ILE A 191 -9.13 19.57 -25.89
N CYS A 192 -10.22 19.72 -25.17
CA CYS A 192 -10.93 18.59 -24.59
C CYS A 192 -11.59 17.75 -25.70
N PRO A 193 -11.27 16.47 -25.84
CA PRO A 193 -11.83 15.62 -26.89
C PRO A 193 -13.34 15.36 -26.72
N LYS A 194 -13.87 15.60 -25.50
CA LYS A 194 -15.29 15.36 -25.19
C LYS A 194 -16.20 16.54 -25.50
N CYS A 195 -15.75 17.77 -25.24
CA CYS A 195 -16.60 18.97 -25.42
C CYS A 195 -16.01 20.06 -26.30
N GLY A 196 -14.78 19.90 -26.80
CA GLY A 196 -14.13 20.87 -27.68
C GLY A 196 -13.65 22.16 -27.00
N SER A 197 -13.76 22.28 -25.69
CA SER A 197 -13.30 23.46 -24.95
C SER A 197 -11.80 23.40 -24.68
N GLU A 198 -11.20 24.58 -24.41
CA GLU A 198 -9.82 24.67 -23.91
C GLU A 198 -9.63 23.81 -22.67
N ALA A 199 -8.55 23.07 -22.63
CA ALA A 199 -8.22 22.12 -21.58
C ALA A 199 -6.69 22.09 -21.34
N ARG A 200 -6.28 21.41 -20.30
CA ARG A 200 -4.86 21.25 -19.95
C ARG A 200 -4.48 19.77 -19.99
N ARG A 201 -3.37 19.47 -20.64
CA ARG A 201 -2.77 18.14 -20.58
C ARG A 201 -2.22 17.87 -19.18
N GLU A 202 -2.22 16.60 -18.76
CA GLU A 202 -1.50 16.16 -17.57
C GLU A 202 0.00 16.39 -17.76
N THR A 203 0.65 16.93 -16.75
CA THR A 203 2.08 17.28 -16.77
C THR A 203 2.94 16.34 -15.94
N ASP A 204 2.32 15.50 -15.11
CA ASP A 204 3.04 14.44 -14.42
C ASP A 204 3.40 13.31 -15.40
N THR A 205 4.52 12.66 -15.14
CA THR A 205 4.92 11.43 -15.82
C THR A 205 4.77 10.24 -14.90
N MET A 206 4.69 9.04 -15.44
CA MET A 206 4.62 7.81 -14.66
C MET A 206 5.95 7.51 -13.97
N ASP A 207 5.88 6.87 -12.81
CA ASP A 207 7.05 6.35 -12.11
C ASP A 207 7.78 5.31 -12.96
N THR A 208 9.10 5.26 -12.85
CA THR A 208 9.94 4.27 -13.56
C THR A 208 9.58 2.82 -13.25
N PHE A 209 9.01 2.55 -12.08
CA PHE A 209 8.51 1.21 -11.76
C PHE A 209 7.33 0.78 -12.63
N TYR A 210 6.59 1.71 -13.22
CA TYR A 210 5.56 1.38 -14.19
C TYR A 210 6.18 0.71 -15.43
N ASP A 211 7.21 1.32 -16.02
CA ASP A 211 7.88 0.76 -17.20
C ASP A 211 8.64 -0.52 -16.86
N SER A 212 9.35 -0.54 -15.73
CA SER A 212 10.11 -1.71 -15.29
C SER A 212 9.24 -2.90 -14.86
N SER A 213 7.93 -2.69 -14.67
CA SER A 213 7.01 -3.74 -14.24
C SER A 213 6.71 -4.80 -15.31
N TRP A 214 6.98 -4.49 -16.58
CA TRP A 214 6.58 -5.35 -17.69
C TRP A 214 7.61 -5.44 -18.84
N TYR A 215 8.78 -4.82 -18.74
CA TYR A 215 9.80 -4.81 -19.79
C TYR A 215 10.19 -6.22 -20.26
N PHE A 216 10.19 -7.21 -19.37
CA PHE A 216 10.49 -8.60 -19.68
C PHE A 216 9.43 -9.24 -20.59
N MET A 217 8.18 -8.80 -20.52
CA MET A 217 7.14 -9.17 -21.49
C MET A 217 7.38 -8.50 -22.85
N ARG A 218 7.79 -7.22 -22.84
CA ARG A 218 8.14 -6.50 -24.05
C ARG A 218 9.29 -7.15 -24.80
N PHE A 219 10.26 -7.72 -24.11
CA PHE A 219 11.37 -8.45 -24.71
C PHE A 219 10.92 -9.67 -25.52
N CYS A 220 9.79 -10.28 -25.22
CA CYS A 220 9.24 -11.37 -26.01
C CYS A 220 8.79 -10.94 -27.40
N ASP A 221 8.48 -9.65 -27.58
CA ASP A 221 7.95 -9.09 -28.85
C ASP A 221 8.33 -7.59 -28.99
N ALA A 222 9.62 -7.30 -28.99
CA ALA A 222 10.18 -5.96 -28.89
C ALA A 222 9.84 -5.04 -30.08
N ASN A 223 9.57 -5.61 -31.27
CA ASN A 223 9.31 -4.89 -32.51
C ASN A 223 7.81 -4.72 -32.81
N ASN A 224 6.94 -4.95 -31.86
CA ASN A 224 5.51 -4.80 -32.04
C ASN A 224 5.10 -3.31 -31.93
N ASP A 225 4.60 -2.73 -33.00
CA ASP A 225 4.20 -1.31 -33.04
C ASP A 225 2.71 -1.10 -32.71
N GLU A 226 1.90 -2.19 -32.66
CA GLU A 226 0.46 -2.09 -32.44
C GLU A 226 0.06 -2.36 -30.97
N TYR A 227 0.78 -3.27 -30.30
CA TYR A 227 0.47 -3.75 -28.95
C TYR A 227 1.71 -3.72 -28.05
N PRO A 228 1.55 -3.67 -26.72
CA PRO A 228 2.67 -3.77 -25.80
C PRO A 228 3.51 -5.02 -26.02
N PHE A 229 2.86 -6.11 -26.36
CA PHE A 229 3.44 -7.41 -26.72
C PHE A 229 2.35 -8.31 -27.34
N ASN A 230 2.77 -9.30 -28.10
CA ASN A 230 1.88 -10.33 -28.61
C ASN A 230 1.66 -11.41 -27.54
N ARG A 231 0.40 -11.73 -27.26
CA ARG A 231 0.02 -12.73 -26.26
C ARG A 231 0.68 -14.09 -26.50
N SER A 232 0.66 -14.57 -27.75
CA SER A 232 1.22 -15.90 -28.06
C SER A 232 2.74 -15.94 -27.88
N ALA A 233 3.45 -14.84 -28.12
CA ALA A 233 4.87 -14.73 -27.85
C ALA A 233 5.19 -14.79 -26.36
N VAL A 234 4.47 -13.99 -25.55
CA VAL A 234 4.61 -14.03 -24.08
C VAL A 234 4.23 -15.41 -23.52
N ASP A 235 3.10 -15.96 -23.95
CA ASP A 235 2.64 -17.29 -23.50
C ASP A 235 3.61 -18.43 -23.88
N TYR A 236 4.40 -18.25 -24.94
CA TYR A 236 5.44 -19.21 -25.34
C TYR A 236 6.73 -19.01 -24.54
N TRP A 237 7.27 -17.79 -24.50
CA TRP A 237 8.57 -17.52 -23.87
C TRP A 237 8.52 -17.50 -22.34
N MET A 238 7.37 -17.23 -21.76
CA MET A 238 7.16 -17.09 -20.31
C MET A 238 6.20 -18.17 -19.78
N ASP A 239 6.17 -19.37 -20.35
CA ASP A 239 5.40 -20.49 -19.81
C ASP A 239 5.96 -20.89 -18.44
N GLY A 240 5.24 -20.53 -17.36
CA GLY A 240 5.71 -20.66 -15.98
C GLY A 240 6.54 -19.46 -15.45
N GLY A 241 6.62 -18.37 -16.19
CA GLY A 241 7.41 -17.18 -15.89
C GLY A 241 8.80 -17.20 -16.51
N VAL A 242 9.58 -16.13 -16.33
CA VAL A 242 11.00 -16.09 -16.72
C VAL A 242 11.78 -17.12 -15.90
N ASP A 243 12.49 -18.03 -16.55
CA ASP A 243 13.15 -19.18 -15.89
C ASP A 243 14.11 -18.77 -14.78
N LEU A 244 14.93 -17.75 -15.03
CA LEU A 244 15.90 -17.24 -14.07
C LEU A 244 15.94 -15.72 -14.09
N TYR A 245 15.71 -15.10 -12.94
CA TYR A 245 15.81 -13.67 -12.73
C TYR A 245 16.89 -13.38 -11.68
N ILE A 246 17.84 -12.49 -12.02
CA ILE A 246 19.00 -12.17 -11.17
C ILE A 246 18.96 -10.68 -10.83
N GLY A 247 19.04 -10.34 -9.53
CA GLY A 247 19.03 -8.95 -9.09
C GLY A 247 19.34 -8.80 -7.61
N GLY A 248 19.25 -7.54 -7.12
CA GLY A 248 19.46 -7.22 -5.71
C GLY A 248 18.26 -7.62 -4.85
N ILE A 249 18.53 -7.99 -3.61
CA ILE A 249 17.48 -8.37 -2.64
C ILE A 249 16.55 -7.20 -2.29
N GLU A 250 17.00 -5.96 -2.41
CA GLU A 250 16.22 -4.74 -2.17
C GLU A 250 14.99 -4.63 -3.05
N HIS A 251 15.01 -5.28 -4.23
CA HIS A 251 13.88 -5.29 -5.14
C HIS A 251 12.73 -6.19 -4.70
N ALA A 252 12.90 -7.01 -3.67
CA ALA A 252 11.82 -7.87 -3.13
C ALA A 252 10.59 -7.08 -2.68
N VAL A 253 10.79 -5.89 -2.11
CA VAL A 253 9.72 -4.99 -1.65
C VAL A 253 9.46 -3.80 -2.58
N MET A 254 10.10 -3.77 -3.74
CA MET A 254 10.01 -2.71 -4.75
C MET A 254 9.62 -3.30 -6.11
N HIS A 255 10.56 -3.40 -7.03
CA HIS A 255 10.34 -3.87 -8.41
C HIS A 255 9.56 -5.19 -8.50
N LEU A 256 9.87 -6.19 -7.67
CA LEU A 256 9.20 -7.49 -7.76
C LEU A 256 7.71 -7.44 -7.40
N LEU A 257 7.30 -6.57 -6.48
CA LEU A 257 5.88 -6.38 -6.18
C LEU A 257 5.14 -5.77 -7.38
N TYR A 258 5.73 -4.75 -8.01
CA TYR A 258 5.16 -4.12 -9.20
C TYR A 258 5.10 -5.10 -10.37
N ALA A 259 6.18 -5.85 -10.64
CA ALA A 259 6.24 -6.85 -11.70
C ALA A 259 5.16 -7.94 -11.50
N ARG A 260 4.98 -8.45 -10.29
CA ARG A 260 3.94 -9.42 -9.95
C ARG A 260 2.54 -8.85 -10.15
N PHE A 261 2.30 -7.63 -9.69
CA PHE A 261 1.00 -6.97 -9.85
C PHE A 261 0.67 -6.79 -11.34
N PHE A 262 1.61 -6.24 -12.12
CA PHE A 262 1.40 -5.97 -13.54
C PHE A 262 1.18 -7.27 -14.35
N THR A 263 1.93 -8.33 -14.04
CA THR A 263 1.74 -9.64 -14.65
C THR A 263 0.33 -10.19 -14.40
N LYS A 264 -0.14 -10.12 -13.15
CA LYS A 264 -1.49 -10.58 -12.79
C LYS A 264 -2.58 -9.69 -13.41
N PHE A 265 -2.39 -8.38 -13.42
CA PHE A 265 -3.30 -7.44 -14.05
C PHE A 265 -3.44 -7.72 -15.57
N THR A 266 -2.34 -7.86 -16.29
CA THR A 266 -2.37 -8.16 -17.73
C THR A 266 -2.91 -9.56 -18.03
N ARG A 267 -2.70 -10.54 -17.15
CA ARG A 267 -3.37 -11.84 -17.23
C ARG A 267 -4.88 -11.71 -17.09
N ASP A 268 -5.35 -10.99 -16.08
CA ASP A 268 -6.78 -10.81 -15.81
C ASP A 268 -7.46 -9.96 -16.92
N ALA A 269 -6.69 -9.09 -17.58
CA ALA A 269 -7.11 -8.39 -18.81
C ALA A 269 -7.06 -9.28 -20.08
N GLY A 270 -6.67 -10.54 -19.97
CA GLY A 270 -6.61 -11.48 -21.09
C GLY A 270 -5.42 -11.31 -22.02
N MET A 271 -4.41 -10.53 -21.65
CA MET A 271 -3.23 -10.23 -22.46
C MET A 271 -2.15 -11.31 -22.40
N ASN A 272 -2.14 -12.15 -21.37
CA ASN A 272 -1.28 -13.30 -21.18
C ASN A 272 -1.95 -14.35 -20.28
N LYS A 273 -1.33 -15.52 -20.09
CA LYS A 273 -1.76 -16.58 -19.16
C LYS A 273 -0.83 -16.77 -17.96
N VAL A 274 0.22 -15.94 -17.86
CA VAL A 274 1.30 -16.09 -16.87
C VAL A 274 0.80 -15.74 -15.47
N GLY A 275 1.01 -16.64 -14.52
CA GLY A 275 0.57 -16.45 -13.11
C GLY A 275 1.56 -15.64 -12.26
N GLU A 276 2.85 -15.90 -12.45
CA GLU A 276 3.97 -15.23 -11.77
C GLU A 276 5.05 -14.84 -12.79
N PRO A 277 5.64 -13.64 -12.69
CA PRO A 277 6.59 -13.15 -13.70
C PRO A 277 7.89 -13.95 -13.74
N PHE A 278 8.34 -14.50 -12.62
CA PHE A 278 9.64 -15.14 -12.48
C PHE A 278 9.49 -16.52 -11.85
N GLY A 279 10.03 -17.56 -12.50
CA GLY A 279 10.06 -18.92 -11.99
C GLY A 279 11.09 -19.10 -10.88
N ARG A 280 12.25 -18.43 -11.00
CA ARG A 280 13.33 -18.49 -10.02
C ARG A 280 14.02 -17.13 -9.88
N LEU A 281 14.21 -16.68 -8.64
CA LEU A 281 14.99 -15.50 -8.31
C LEU A 281 16.32 -15.90 -7.67
N VAL A 282 17.42 -15.34 -8.15
CA VAL A 282 18.74 -15.43 -7.54
C VAL A 282 19.18 -14.02 -7.13
N CYS A 283 19.26 -13.79 -5.82
CA CYS A 283 19.75 -12.53 -5.29
C CYS A 283 21.28 -12.52 -5.27
N GLN A 284 21.85 -11.43 -5.77
CA GLN A 284 23.29 -11.19 -5.68
C GLN A 284 23.67 -10.83 -4.24
N GLY A 285 24.73 -11.45 -3.74
CA GLY A 285 25.36 -11.05 -2.48
C GLY A 285 26.33 -9.89 -2.68
N CYS A 286 27.01 -9.51 -1.61
CA CYS A 286 28.09 -8.53 -1.67
C CYS A 286 29.25 -9.06 -2.52
N LEU A 287 29.70 -8.26 -3.48
CA LEU A 287 30.91 -8.57 -4.23
C LEU A 287 32.12 -8.21 -3.37
N LEU A 288 32.85 -9.24 -2.96
CA LEU A 288 34.11 -9.09 -2.21
C LEU A 288 35.27 -8.99 -3.20
N TYR A 289 35.93 -7.86 -3.21
CA TYR A 289 37.20 -7.67 -3.95
C TYR A 289 38.38 -8.02 -3.07
N THR A 290 39.52 -8.35 -3.67
CA THR A 290 40.79 -8.60 -2.98
C THR A 290 41.35 -7.35 -2.26
N SER A 291 40.84 -6.18 -2.61
CA SER A 291 41.07 -4.91 -1.89
C SER A 291 39.71 -4.31 -1.59
N PRO A 292 39.17 -4.45 -0.36
CA PRO A 292 37.86 -3.93 -0.01
C PRO A 292 37.86 -2.40 -0.10
N SER A 293 36.83 -1.86 -0.75
CA SER A 293 36.55 -0.43 -0.74
C SER A 293 36.19 0.01 0.68
N PRO A 294 36.50 1.25 1.10
CA PRO A 294 36.03 1.77 2.39
C PRO A 294 34.51 1.77 2.58
N ARG A 295 33.74 1.59 1.50
CA ARG A 295 32.29 1.41 1.55
C ARG A 295 31.87 -0.01 1.93
N ASP A 296 32.71 -1.02 1.62
CA ASP A 296 32.38 -2.43 1.84
C ASP A 296 32.66 -2.86 3.29
N CYS A 297 33.43 -2.07 4.04
CA CYS A 297 33.77 -2.33 5.44
C CYS A 297 32.61 -2.07 6.44
N LYS A 298 31.44 -1.60 5.99
CA LYS A 298 30.30 -1.27 6.86
C LYS A 298 29.17 -2.31 6.87
N THR A 299 29.34 -3.42 6.18
CA THR A 299 28.29 -4.45 6.01
C THR A 299 28.71 -5.83 6.50
N SER A 300 29.70 -5.93 7.39
CA SER A 300 30.01 -7.16 8.13
C SER A 300 29.40 -7.15 9.53
#